data_b835656121867af6cac252e4bad0e560
#
_entry.id   b835656121867af6cac252e4bad0e560
#
_cell.length_a   1.000
_cell.length_b   1.000
_cell.length_c   1.000
_cell.angle_alpha   90.00
_cell.angle_beta   90.00
_cell.angle_gamma   90.00
#
_symmetry.space_group_name_H-M   'P 1'
#
loop_
_entity.id
_entity.type
_entity.pdbx_description
1 polymer ?
#
loop_
_entity_poly.entity_id
_entity_poly.type
_entity_poly.pdbx_seq_one_letter_code
_entity_poly.pdbx_strand_id
1 'polypeptide(L)'
;MTYRVRNILIAVGLAAVAGMLTLFYVTSYKHRVDKQHQSVTVLVAAKDIPAGTLGSQIASGKWLTTEQVARKAVVPGPITDKAQIANKIATQGIYQGEQITTRRFGPITEAGIRTQLKGTYRAVQVAGDSNQLLSGTVHAGDHVDVVGVVTLRRGSGGDDLTFGRVVIRDVLVLRTSGTAGAAAKITSASNSSGYAILRVTDNQSQKLALVYKKGDYWALELRPSLKDADSPSSVETGWTLLTDGLGAGKIAQATGGSR
;
A
#
# COMPACT_ATOMS: atom_id res chain seq x y z
N MET A 1 -69.86 -49.01 16.27
CA MET A 1 -68.61 -48.52 16.95
C MET A 1 -69.05 -47.75 18.18
N THR A 2 -68.68 -48.22 19.36
CA THR A 2 -68.99 -47.56 20.62
C THR A 2 -68.36 -46.22 20.74
N TYR A 3 -69.04 -45.20 21.24
CA TYR A 3 -68.54 -43.80 21.40
C TYR A 3 -67.17 -43.74 22.09
N ARG A 4 -66.84 -44.71 22.92
CA ARG A 4 -65.56 -44.85 23.59
C ARG A 4 -64.37 -45.04 22.62
N VAL A 5 -64.55 -45.90 21.58
CA VAL A 5 -63.47 -46.16 20.60
C VAL A 5 -63.22 -44.93 19.71
N ARG A 6 -64.29 -44.20 19.34
CA ARG A 6 -64.14 -42.94 18.58
C ARG A 6 -63.38 -41.84 19.34
N ASN A 7 -63.70 -41.72 20.62
CA ASN A 7 -63.01 -40.72 21.45
C ASN A 7 -61.51 -41.07 21.70
N ILE A 8 -61.20 -42.36 21.81
CA ILE A 8 -59.83 -42.84 21.92
C ILE A 8 -59.04 -42.54 20.63
N LEU A 9 -59.66 -42.83 19.47
CA LEU A 9 -59.02 -42.54 18.17
C LEU A 9 -58.75 -41.01 17.97
N ILE A 10 -59.68 -40.17 18.38
CA ILE A 10 -59.51 -38.71 18.33
C ILE A 10 -58.40 -38.26 19.27
N ALA A 11 -58.36 -38.80 20.48
CA ALA A 11 -57.31 -38.46 21.45
C ALA A 11 -55.92 -38.89 20.95
N VAL A 12 -55.79 -40.09 20.38
CA VAL A 12 -54.51 -40.55 19.78
C VAL A 12 -54.15 -39.72 18.58
N GLY A 13 -55.12 -39.35 17.72
CA GLY A 13 -54.83 -38.42 16.60
C GLY A 13 -54.37 -37.08 17.04
N LEU A 14 -54.94 -36.44 18.05
CA LEU A 14 -54.52 -35.17 18.62
C LEU A 14 -53.15 -35.28 19.28
N ALA A 15 -52.88 -36.38 20.00
CA ALA A 15 -51.54 -36.60 20.58
C ALA A 15 -50.45 -36.76 19.51
N ALA A 16 -50.76 -37.46 18.40
CA ALA A 16 -49.84 -37.61 17.27
C ALA A 16 -49.53 -36.25 16.59
N VAL A 17 -50.56 -35.41 16.38
CA VAL A 17 -50.40 -34.06 15.81
C VAL A 17 -49.60 -33.18 16.76
N ALA A 18 -49.86 -33.19 18.07
CA ALA A 18 -49.10 -32.43 19.06
C ALA A 18 -47.64 -32.89 19.10
N GLY A 19 -47.38 -34.20 19.04
CA GLY A 19 -46.02 -34.74 18.98
C GLY A 19 -45.29 -34.29 17.70
N MET A 20 -45.97 -34.33 16.55
CA MET A 20 -45.38 -33.89 15.27
C MET A 20 -45.06 -32.37 15.27
N LEU A 21 -45.96 -31.54 15.81
CA LEU A 21 -45.74 -30.11 15.94
C LEU A 21 -44.56 -29.81 16.88
N THR A 22 -44.43 -30.53 17.99
CA THR A 22 -43.33 -30.40 18.94
C THR A 22 -41.99 -30.77 18.29
N LEU A 23 -41.97 -31.89 17.58
CA LEU A 23 -40.75 -32.31 16.83
C LEU A 23 -40.37 -31.27 15.77
N PHE A 24 -41.35 -30.79 15.01
CA PHE A 24 -41.09 -29.74 14.00
C PHE A 24 -40.59 -28.47 14.63
N TYR A 25 -41.16 -28.03 15.74
CA TYR A 25 -40.72 -26.84 16.47
C TYR A 25 -39.27 -26.99 16.98
N VAL A 26 -38.95 -28.10 17.65
CA VAL A 26 -37.63 -28.38 18.18
C VAL A 26 -36.58 -28.47 17.07
N THR A 27 -36.91 -29.14 15.95
CA THR A 27 -35.99 -29.27 14.81
C THR A 27 -35.76 -27.91 14.15
N SER A 28 -36.80 -27.12 13.93
CA SER A 28 -36.71 -25.77 13.38
C SER A 28 -35.92 -24.82 14.31
N TYR A 29 -36.10 -24.96 15.61
CA TYR A 29 -35.35 -24.19 16.61
C TYR A 29 -33.86 -24.53 16.59
N LYS A 30 -33.52 -25.83 16.57
CA LYS A 30 -32.11 -26.28 16.46
C LYS A 30 -31.44 -25.74 15.20
N HIS A 31 -32.09 -25.82 14.03
CA HIS A 31 -31.55 -25.30 12.78
C HIS A 31 -31.32 -23.78 12.79
N ARG A 32 -32.13 -23.01 13.51
CA ARG A 32 -31.92 -21.56 13.68
C ARG A 32 -30.74 -21.27 14.61
N VAL A 33 -30.58 -22.03 15.68
CA VAL A 33 -29.51 -21.91 16.65
C VAL A 33 -28.17 -22.31 16.01
N ASP A 34 -28.11 -23.41 15.27
CA ASP A 34 -26.92 -23.90 14.60
C ASP A 34 -26.43 -22.91 13.53
N LYS A 35 -27.32 -22.30 12.75
CA LYS A 35 -26.96 -21.24 11.79
C LYS A 35 -26.40 -19.99 12.46
N GLN A 36 -26.85 -19.68 13.68
CA GLN A 36 -26.32 -18.53 14.45
C GLN A 36 -24.99 -18.83 15.13
N HIS A 37 -24.64 -20.10 15.34
CA HIS A 37 -23.39 -20.53 15.95
C HIS A 37 -22.28 -20.86 14.94
N GLN A 38 -22.53 -20.72 13.62
CA GLN A 38 -21.45 -20.80 12.64
C GLN A 38 -20.42 -19.74 12.97
N SER A 39 -19.25 -20.17 13.39
CA SER A 39 -18.13 -19.29 13.63
C SER A 39 -17.50 -18.86 12.29
N VAL A 40 -17.13 -17.60 12.22
CA VAL A 40 -16.42 -17.00 11.08
C VAL A 40 -15.05 -16.56 11.56
N THR A 41 -14.03 -16.88 10.81
CA THR A 41 -12.68 -16.42 11.08
C THR A 41 -12.55 -14.94 10.67
N VAL A 42 -12.23 -14.08 11.60
CA VAL A 42 -12.00 -12.65 11.37
C VAL A 42 -10.61 -12.23 11.86
N LEU A 43 -10.09 -11.15 11.29
CA LEU A 43 -8.88 -10.52 11.82
C LEU A 43 -9.24 -9.59 12.97
N VAL A 44 -8.50 -9.69 14.07
CA VAL A 44 -8.60 -8.80 15.22
C VAL A 44 -7.24 -8.15 15.51
N ALA A 45 -7.25 -6.99 16.16
CA ALA A 45 -6.04 -6.32 16.56
C ALA A 45 -5.36 -7.08 17.71
N ALA A 46 -4.12 -7.52 17.51
CA ALA A 46 -3.31 -8.17 18.54
C ALA A 46 -2.75 -7.18 19.58
N LYS A 47 -2.73 -5.90 19.23
CA LYS A 47 -2.32 -4.77 20.06
C LYS A 47 -2.95 -3.49 19.53
N ASP A 48 -2.90 -2.42 20.33
CA ASP A 48 -3.42 -1.12 19.91
C ASP A 48 -2.75 -0.61 18.64
N ILE A 49 -3.56 -0.19 17.68
CA ILE A 49 -3.13 0.37 16.40
C ILE A 49 -3.47 1.86 16.41
N PRO A 50 -2.50 2.76 16.51
CA PRO A 50 -2.76 4.19 16.44
C PRO A 50 -3.31 4.64 15.10
N ALA A 51 -4.14 5.67 15.10
CA ALA A 51 -4.52 6.36 13.87
C ALA A 51 -3.28 6.82 13.11
N GLY A 52 -3.31 6.75 11.78
CA GLY A 52 -2.17 7.09 10.94
C GLY A 52 -1.15 5.96 10.75
N THR A 53 -1.40 4.75 11.26
CA THR A 53 -0.54 3.59 11.02
C THR A 53 -0.80 3.04 9.62
N LEU A 54 0.25 2.85 8.83
CA LEU A 54 0.15 2.30 7.47
C LEU A 54 -0.31 0.84 7.50
N GLY A 55 -1.22 0.49 6.61
CA GLY A 55 -1.72 -0.87 6.48
C GLY A 55 -0.65 -1.88 6.09
N SER A 56 0.37 -1.48 5.33
CA SER A 56 1.54 -2.30 5.02
C SER A 56 2.33 -2.68 6.29
N GLN A 57 2.52 -1.75 7.23
CA GLN A 57 3.17 -2.01 8.52
C GLN A 57 2.32 -2.94 9.40
N ILE A 58 0.99 -2.76 9.37
CA ILE A 58 0.05 -3.61 10.11
C ILE A 58 0.07 -5.03 9.53
N ALA A 59 0.05 -5.15 8.20
CA ALA A 59 0.00 -6.44 7.49
C ALA A 59 1.29 -7.26 7.65
N SER A 60 2.46 -6.60 7.57
CA SER A 60 3.78 -7.25 7.69
C SER A 60 4.20 -7.53 9.14
N GLY A 61 3.67 -6.76 10.11
CA GLY A 61 4.00 -6.88 11.52
C GLY A 61 3.09 -7.84 12.29
N LYS A 62 3.42 -8.04 13.59
CA LYS A 62 2.60 -8.82 14.54
C LYS A 62 1.47 -7.95 15.14
N TRP A 63 0.71 -7.23 14.30
CA TRP A 63 -0.37 -6.36 14.72
C TRP A 63 -1.75 -7.01 14.66
N LEU A 64 -1.85 -8.11 13.91
CA LEU A 64 -3.10 -8.81 13.64
C LEU A 64 -3.02 -10.26 14.07
N THR A 65 -4.10 -10.75 14.63
CA THR A 65 -4.33 -12.17 14.90
C THR A 65 -5.68 -12.59 14.32
N THR A 66 -5.88 -13.88 14.15
CA THR A 66 -7.15 -14.46 13.70
C THR A 66 -7.95 -14.95 14.88
N GLU A 67 -9.24 -14.66 14.90
CA GLU A 67 -10.17 -15.12 15.93
C GLU A 67 -11.42 -15.73 15.30
N GLN A 68 -11.98 -16.76 15.96
CA GLN A 68 -13.23 -17.38 15.59
C GLN A 68 -14.37 -16.67 16.31
N VAL A 69 -15.18 -15.93 15.58
CA VAL A 69 -16.29 -15.15 16.12
C VAL A 69 -17.63 -15.69 15.63
N ALA A 70 -18.61 -15.81 16.51
CA ALA A 70 -19.95 -16.21 16.12
C ALA A 70 -20.49 -15.26 15.03
N ARG A 71 -21.10 -15.78 13.98
CA ARG A 71 -21.57 -15.00 12.82
C ARG A 71 -22.39 -13.77 13.17
N LYS A 72 -23.20 -13.87 14.23
CA LYS A 72 -24.01 -12.75 14.76
C LYS A 72 -23.21 -11.62 15.40
N ALA A 73 -21.98 -11.89 15.82
CA ALA A 73 -21.08 -10.93 16.46
C ALA A 73 -20.03 -10.37 15.49
N VAL A 74 -20.08 -10.76 14.21
CA VAL A 74 -19.20 -10.21 13.17
C VAL A 74 -19.66 -8.80 12.83
N VAL A 75 -18.76 -7.83 12.99
CA VAL A 75 -19.02 -6.43 12.63
C VAL A 75 -19.10 -6.29 11.10
N PRO A 76 -20.03 -5.47 10.55
CA PRO A 76 -20.15 -5.27 9.11
C PRO A 76 -18.86 -4.78 8.45
N GLY A 77 -18.46 -5.43 7.34
CA GLY A 77 -17.25 -5.14 6.59
C GLY A 77 -15.97 -5.69 7.23
N PRO A 78 -15.97 -6.95 7.75
CA PRO A 78 -14.77 -7.53 8.33
C PRO A 78 -13.70 -7.71 7.25
N ILE A 79 -12.45 -7.48 7.62
CA ILE A 79 -11.31 -7.78 6.78
C ILE A 79 -10.83 -9.18 7.11
N THR A 80 -10.79 -10.03 6.10
CA THR A 80 -10.34 -11.43 6.21
C THR A 80 -8.93 -11.63 5.64
N ASP A 81 -8.49 -10.74 4.76
CA ASP A 81 -7.19 -10.78 4.13
C ASP A 81 -6.40 -9.49 4.42
N LYS A 82 -5.17 -9.65 4.89
CA LYS A 82 -4.24 -8.55 5.17
C LYS A 82 -3.90 -7.71 3.94
N ALA A 83 -3.97 -8.30 2.73
CA ALA A 83 -3.75 -7.58 1.48
C ALA A 83 -4.74 -6.43 1.25
N GLN A 84 -5.96 -6.53 1.79
CA GLN A 84 -7.00 -5.50 1.65
C GLN A 84 -6.64 -4.17 2.32
N ILE A 85 -5.70 -4.18 3.26
CA ILE A 85 -5.25 -2.98 3.98
C ILE A 85 -3.86 -2.50 3.57
N ALA A 86 -3.13 -3.25 2.74
CA ALA A 86 -1.72 -2.96 2.41
C ALA A 86 -1.50 -1.52 1.93
N ASN A 87 -2.40 -1.01 1.07
CA ASN A 87 -2.34 0.34 0.50
C ASN A 87 -3.30 1.33 1.19
N LYS A 88 -3.62 1.07 2.46
CA LYS A 88 -4.51 1.92 3.24
C LYS A 88 -3.84 2.38 4.52
N ILE A 89 -4.48 3.30 5.21
CA ILE A 89 -4.03 3.80 6.51
C ILE A 89 -5.17 3.69 7.52
N ALA A 90 -4.84 3.39 8.77
CA ALA A 90 -5.80 3.45 9.86
C ALA A 90 -6.26 4.90 10.07
N THR A 91 -7.51 5.22 9.80
CA THR A 91 -8.07 6.58 9.94
C THR A 91 -8.41 6.90 11.39
N GLN A 92 -8.61 5.88 12.22
CA GLN A 92 -8.92 5.98 13.64
C GLN A 92 -8.09 4.97 14.42
N GLY A 93 -7.93 5.19 15.73
CA GLY A 93 -7.33 4.21 16.64
C GLY A 93 -8.16 2.93 16.68
N ILE A 94 -7.49 1.78 16.69
CA ILE A 94 -8.11 0.46 16.81
C ILE A 94 -7.50 -0.18 18.05
N TYR A 95 -8.33 -0.59 18.98
CA TYR A 95 -7.86 -1.15 20.25
C TYR A 95 -7.63 -2.66 20.15
N GLN A 96 -6.77 -3.18 21.02
CA GLN A 96 -6.51 -4.61 21.14
C GLN A 96 -7.82 -5.39 21.30
N GLY A 97 -7.98 -6.51 20.56
CA GLY A 97 -9.19 -7.32 20.55
C GLY A 97 -10.32 -6.79 19.64
N GLU A 98 -10.19 -5.60 19.05
CA GLU A 98 -11.19 -5.06 18.13
C GLU A 98 -11.11 -5.75 16.77
N GLN A 99 -12.27 -6.06 16.17
CA GLN A 99 -12.34 -6.64 14.84
C GLN A 99 -11.89 -5.63 13.79
N ILE A 100 -11.03 -6.08 12.88
CA ILE A 100 -10.53 -5.26 11.80
C ILE A 100 -11.59 -5.13 10.71
N THR A 101 -12.04 -3.90 10.46
CA THR A 101 -13.09 -3.59 9.49
C THR A 101 -12.63 -2.58 8.45
N THR A 102 -13.25 -2.64 7.26
CA THR A 102 -12.94 -1.71 6.16
C THR A 102 -13.19 -0.24 6.54
N ARG A 103 -14.10 0.03 7.48
CA ARG A 103 -14.43 1.40 7.95
C ARG A 103 -13.32 2.06 8.75
N ARG A 104 -12.41 1.27 9.32
CA ARG A 104 -11.26 1.78 10.09
C ARG A 104 -10.09 2.19 9.20
N PHE A 105 -10.17 1.90 7.90
CA PHE A 105 -9.11 2.16 6.94
C PHE A 105 -9.62 3.05 5.81
N GLY A 106 -8.83 4.04 5.46
CA GLY A 106 -9.06 4.93 4.33
C GLY A 106 -7.83 4.99 3.41
N PRO A 107 -7.94 5.66 2.28
CA PRO A 107 -6.79 5.96 1.45
C PRO A 107 -5.77 6.78 2.24
N ILE A 108 -4.49 6.59 1.96
CA ILE A 108 -3.38 7.25 2.66
C ILE A 108 -3.54 8.79 2.66
N THR A 109 -4.19 9.33 1.65
CA THR A 109 -4.47 10.76 1.51
C THR A 109 -5.42 11.33 2.57
N GLU A 110 -6.31 10.52 3.15
CA GLU A 110 -7.31 10.98 4.13
C GLU A 110 -6.72 11.25 5.52
N ALA A 111 -5.72 10.49 5.94
CA ALA A 111 -5.15 10.63 7.29
C ALA A 111 -4.29 11.88 7.48
N GLY A 112 -4.06 12.63 6.41
CA GLY A 112 -3.21 13.81 6.41
C GLY A 112 -1.72 13.48 6.51
N ILE A 113 -0.89 14.30 5.92
CA ILE A 113 0.57 14.14 5.87
C ILE A 113 1.18 14.12 7.28
N ARG A 114 0.64 14.93 8.20
CA ARG A 114 1.18 15.09 9.56
C ARG A 114 1.18 13.80 10.37
N THR A 115 0.17 12.95 10.21
CA THR A 115 0.06 11.68 10.97
C THR A 115 1.10 10.64 10.54
N GLN A 116 1.64 10.79 9.32
CA GLN A 116 2.65 9.93 8.74
C GLN A 116 4.09 10.36 9.06
N LEU A 117 4.26 11.54 9.65
CA LEU A 117 5.57 12.08 10.04
C LEU A 117 5.83 11.76 11.50
N LYS A 118 6.76 10.82 11.75
CA LYS A 118 7.19 10.42 13.09
C LYS A 118 8.72 10.39 13.17
N GLY A 119 9.27 10.74 14.33
CA GLY A 119 10.71 10.70 14.55
C GLY A 119 11.48 11.64 13.63
N THR A 120 12.43 11.11 12.89
CA THR A 120 13.32 11.88 11.98
C THR A 120 12.73 12.11 10.60
N TYR A 121 11.49 11.67 10.33
CA TYR A 121 10.87 11.85 9.03
C TYR A 121 10.33 13.27 8.83
N ARG A 122 10.49 13.78 7.62
CA ARG A 122 10.05 15.08 7.13
C ARG A 122 9.26 14.92 5.85
N ALA A 123 8.31 15.78 5.60
CA ALA A 123 7.63 15.88 4.31
C ALA A 123 8.34 16.96 3.48
N VAL A 124 8.80 16.59 2.31
CA VAL A 124 9.42 17.50 1.34
C VAL A 124 8.62 17.46 0.05
N GLN A 125 8.26 18.64 -0.45
CA GLN A 125 7.61 18.77 -1.75
C GLN A 125 8.67 18.96 -2.82
N VAL A 126 8.57 18.17 -3.89
CA VAL A 126 9.33 18.34 -5.13
C VAL A 126 8.35 18.68 -6.24
N ALA A 127 8.72 19.64 -7.08
CA ALA A 127 7.97 20.04 -8.26
C ALA A 127 8.77 19.66 -9.51
N GLY A 128 8.10 19.13 -10.51
CA GLY A 128 8.76 18.69 -11.74
C GLY A 128 7.76 18.55 -12.88
N ASP A 129 8.24 18.17 -14.04
CA ASP A 129 7.40 17.83 -15.17
C ASP A 129 6.79 16.42 -15.02
N SER A 130 5.93 16.06 -15.97
CA SER A 130 5.22 14.78 -15.96
C SER A 130 6.15 13.57 -16.04
N ASN A 131 7.29 13.68 -16.72
CA ASN A 131 8.26 12.59 -16.84
C ASN A 131 9.07 12.44 -15.55
N GLN A 132 9.53 13.54 -14.98
CA GLN A 132 10.28 13.53 -13.71
C GLN A 132 9.46 12.93 -12.56
N LEU A 133 8.16 13.19 -12.53
CA LEU A 133 7.26 12.76 -11.47
C LEU A 133 6.53 11.45 -11.78
N LEU A 134 6.73 10.84 -12.95
CA LEU A 134 5.94 9.71 -13.44
C LEU A 134 4.44 9.96 -13.28
N SER A 135 3.99 11.15 -13.71
CA SER A 135 2.62 11.62 -13.49
C SER A 135 1.58 10.65 -14.07
N GLY A 136 0.62 10.28 -13.24
CA GLY A 136 -0.41 9.27 -13.57
C GLY A 136 0.01 7.83 -13.23
N THR A 137 1.29 7.56 -12.94
CA THR A 137 1.77 6.24 -12.54
C THR A 137 2.03 6.18 -11.03
N VAL A 138 2.67 7.20 -10.46
CA VAL A 138 2.97 7.26 -9.03
C VAL A 138 1.78 7.79 -8.24
N HIS A 139 1.42 7.07 -7.18
CA HIS A 139 0.30 7.38 -6.29
C HIS A 139 0.78 7.54 -4.84
N ALA A 140 -0.05 8.14 -4.02
CA ALA A 140 0.19 8.17 -2.58
C ALA A 140 0.23 6.76 -2.00
N GLY A 141 1.27 6.44 -1.25
CA GLY A 141 1.55 5.10 -0.72
C GLY A 141 2.58 4.31 -1.48
N ASP A 142 2.95 4.73 -2.68
CA ASP A 142 4.02 4.10 -3.44
C ASP A 142 5.39 4.43 -2.86
N HIS A 143 6.35 3.56 -3.13
CA HIS A 143 7.75 3.76 -2.83
C HIS A 143 8.51 4.10 -4.10
N VAL A 144 9.38 5.10 -4.04
CA VAL A 144 10.15 5.58 -5.17
C VAL A 144 11.62 5.76 -4.82
N ASP A 145 12.47 5.63 -5.82
CA ASP A 145 13.86 6.06 -5.78
C ASP A 145 14.00 7.43 -6.45
N VAL A 146 15.01 8.19 -6.08
CA VAL A 146 15.33 9.47 -6.71
C VAL A 146 16.67 9.33 -7.44
N VAL A 147 16.62 9.45 -8.75
CA VAL A 147 17.82 9.55 -9.60
C VAL A 147 18.18 11.01 -9.79
N GLY A 148 19.45 11.30 -9.75
CA GLY A 148 19.98 12.65 -9.99
C GLY A 148 21.18 12.63 -10.93
N VAL A 149 21.23 13.62 -11.81
CA VAL A 149 22.38 13.92 -12.66
C VAL A 149 22.95 15.27 -12.24
N VAL A 150 24.23 15.32 -11.98
CA VAL A 150 24.93 16.53 -11.52
C VAL A 150 26.20 16.74 -12.33
N THR A 151 26.39 17.93 -12.86
CA THR A 151 27.64 18.32 -13.52
C THR A 151 28.50 19.16 -12.58
N LEU A 152 29.68 18.67 -12.28
CA LEU A 152 30.72 19.41 -11.58
C LEU A 152 31.56 20.19 -12.59
N ARG A 153 31.37 21.50 -12.59
CA ARG A 153 32.18 22.38 -13.42
C ARG A 153 33.58 22.53 -12.80
N ARG A 154 34.60 22.13 -13.55
CA ARG A 154 35.98 22.42 -13.22
C ARG A 154 36.28 23.84 -13.69
N GLY A 155 36.88 24.67 -12.80
CA GLY A 155 37.31 26.02 -13.18
C GLY A 155 38.29 26.03 -14.38
N SER A 156 38.72 27.20 -14.81
CA SER A 156 39.46 27.45 -16.06
C SER A 156 40.48 26.37 -16.42
N GLY A 157 40.14 25.52 -17.40
CA GLY A 157 41.05 24.55 -18.04
C GLY A 157 40.79 23.07 -17.80
N GLY A 158 39.70 22.67 -17.11
CA GLY A 158 39.31 21.26 -16.96
C GLY A 158 37.96 20.94 -17.55
N ASP A 159 37.79 19.73 -18.06
CA ASP A 159 36.50 19.24 -18.56
C ASP A 159 35.46 19.11 -17.43
N ASP A 160 34.24 19.50 -17.73
CA ASP A 160 33.09 19.28 -16.81
C ASP A 160 32.84 17.79 -16.62
N LEU A 161 32.61 17.38 -15.37
CA LEU A 161 32.33 16.00 -15.02
C LEU A 161 30.85 15.83 -14.70
N THR A 162 30.12 15.08 -15.52
CA THR A 162 28.70 14.75 -15.33
C THR A 162 28.57 13.36 -14.72
N PHE A 163 27.78 13.25 -13.64
CA PHE A 163 27.52 12.02 -12.91
C PHE A 163 26.02 11.77 -12.82
N GLY A 164 25.60 10.54 -13.11
CA GLY A 164 24.26 10.04 -12.85
C GLY A 164 24.29 8.96 -11.78
N ARG A 165 23.38 9.03 -10.82
CA ARG A 165 23.23 7.97 -9.81
C ARG A 165 21.88 8.00 -9.12
N VAL A 166 21.48 6.86 -8.54
CA VAL A 166 20.40 6.83 -7.54
C VAL A 166 20.92 7.52 -6.27
N VAL A 167 20.31 8.65 -5.92
CA VAL A 167 20.73 9.51 -4.80
C VAL A 167 20.06 9.11 -3.50
N ILE A 168 18.79 8.75 -3.59
CA ILE A 168 17.95 8.35 -2.45
C ILE A 168 17.13 7.17 -2.89
N ARG A 169 17.01 6.18 -2.01
CA ARG A 169 16.22 4.97 -2.24
C ARG A 169 15.10 4.84 -1.23
N ASP A 170 14.05 4.11 -1.61
CA ASP A 170 12.94 3.70 -0.75
C ASP A 170 12.24 4.88 -0.05
N VAL A 171 11.78 5.83 -0.83
CA VAL A 171 11.07 7.01 -0.35
C VAL A 171 9.57 6.83 -0.52
N LEU A 172 8.82 6.93 0.57
CA LEU A 172 7.36 6.88 0.53
C LEU A 172 6.78 8.17 -0.05
N VAL A 173 5.91 8.03 -1.03
CA VAL A 173 5.12 9.12 -1.59
C VAL A 173 3.88 9.37 -0.72
N LEU A 174 3.80 10.56 -0.15
CA LEU A 174 2.68 10.97 0.71
C LEU A 174 1.50 11.53 -0.09
N ARG A 175 1.79 12.23 -1.17
CA ARG A 175 0.79 12.85 -2.06
C ARG A 175 1.41 13.20 -3.41
N THR A 176 0.58 13.19 -4.47
CA THR A 176 0.94 13.69 -5.80
C THR A 176 -0.13 14.65 -6.32
N SER A 177 0.23 15.50 -7.26
CA SER A 177 -0.69 16.45 -7.89
C SER A 177 -1.70 15.81 -8.86
N GLY A 178 -1.51 14.53 -9.20
CA GLY A 178 -2.29 13.83 -10.24
C GLY A 178 -3.45 12.94 -9.76
N THR A 179 -3.81 12.93 -8.47
CA THR A 179 -4.75 11.95 -7.91
C THR A 179 -6.12 12.50 -7.54
N ALA A 180 -6.69 13.39 -8.32
CA ALA A 180 -8.14 13.60 -8.27
C ALA A 180 -8.75 12.82 -9.44
N GLY A 181 -9.28 11.62 -9.13
CA GLY A 181 -10.03 10.70 -9.97
C GLY A 181 -10.66 11.24 -11.26
N ALA A 182 -9.87 11.36 -12.29
CA ALA A 182 -10.33 11.47 -13.65
C ALA A 182 -9.35 10.73 -14.53
N ALA A 183 -9.86 9.81 -15.35
CA ALA A 183 -9.14 9.31 -16.49
C ALA A 183 -8.59 10.52 -17.26
N ALA A 184 -7.35 10.90 -17.00
CA ALA A 184 -6.69 11.96 -17.72
C ALA A 184 -6.60 11.44 -19.16
N LYS A 185 -7.42 12.02 -20.04
CA LYS A 185 -7.25 11.94 -21.48
C LYS A 185 -5.78 12.28 -21.74
N ILE A 186 -5.05 11.33 -22.28
CA ILE A 186 -3.74 11.54 -22.88
C ILE A 186 -3.99 12.38 -24.13
N THR A 187 -4.21 13.66 -23.97
CA THR A 187 -4.25 14.62 -25.04
C THR A 187 -3.24 15.70 -24.72
N SER A 188 -2.17 15.66 -25.51
CA SER A 188 -1.06 16.60 -25.61
C SER A 188 -0.12 16.68 -24.41
N ALA A 189 1.15 16.39 -24.69
CA ALA A 189 2.32 16.72 -23.91
C ALA A 189 2.44 18.25 -23.73
N SER A 190 1.60 18.82 -22.88
CA SER A 190 1.81 20.15 -22.37
C SER A 190 2.63 20.00 -21.08
N ASN A 191 3.63 20.82 -20.89
CA ASN A 191 4.48 20.99 -19.70
C ASN A 191 3.64 21.29 -18.45
N SER A 192 2.78 20.38 -18.04
CA SER A 192 2.05 20.52 -16.78
C SER A 192 3.02 20.19 -15.65
N SER A 193 3.52 21.23 -15.00
CA SER A 193 4.28 21.06 -13.77
C SER A 193 3.37 20.47 -12.69
N GLY A 194 3.80 19.35 -12.14
CA GLY A 194 3.17 18.68 -11.02
C GLY A 194 4.00 18.81 -9.74
N TYR A 195 3.52 18.18 -8.68
CA TYR A 195 4.31 18.01 -7.47
C TYR A 195 4.10 16.62 -6.87
N ALA A 196 5.12 16.17 -6.14
CA ALA A 196 5.02 15.04 -5.23
C ALA A 196 5.48 15.47 -3.84
N ILE A 197 4.83 14.95 -2.79
CA ILE A 197 5.25 15.12 -1.40
C ILE A 197 5.84 13.81 -0.94
N LEU A 198 7.11 13.83 -0.58
CA LEU A 198 7.91 12.69 -0.22
C LEU A 198 8.19 12.67 1.28
N ARG A 199 8.17 11.47 1.88
CA ARG A 199 8.58 11.26 3.27
C ARG A 199 10.06 10.89 3.32
N VAL A 200 10.90 11.80 3.74
CA VAL A 200 12.35 11.64 3.77
C VAL A 200 12.89 11.82 5.18
N THR A 201 14.06 11.27 5.46
CA THR A 201 14.83 11.60 6.67
C THR A 201 15.58 12.94 6.48
N ASP A 202 16.12 13.51 7.56
CA ASP A 202 16.90 14.75 7.48
C ASP A 202 18.08 14.63 6.50
N ASN A 203 18.82 13.52 6.52
CA ASN A 203 19.93 13.27 5.60
C ASN A 203 19.46 13.14 4.14
N GLN A 204 18.33 12.47 3.92
CA GLN A 204 17.73 12.35 2.59
C GLN A 204 17.24 13.70 2.08
N SER A 205 16.66 14.53 2.95
CA SER A 205 16.19 15.86 2.58
C SER A 205 17.33 16.77 2.13
N GLN A 206 18.50 16.69 2.78
CA GLN A 206 19.70 17.45 2.38
C GLN A 206 20.21 17.01 0.99
N LYS A 207 20.27 15.69 0.75
CA LYS A 207 20.64 15.16 -0.57
C LYS A 207 19.66 15.61 -1.65
N LEU A 208 18.35 15.52 -1.37
CA LEU A 208 17.31 15.95 -2.28
C LEU A 208 17.42 17.45 -2.60
N ALA A 209 17.63 18.28 -1.58
CA ALA A 209 17.82 19.72 -1.76
C ALA A 209 19.04 20.06 -2.63
N LEU A 210 20.14 19.31 -2.46
CA LEU A 210 21.33 19.48 -3.28
C LEU A 210 21.06 19.14 -4.76
N VAL A 211 20.44 17.98 -5.01
CA VAL A 211 20.09 17.55 -6.37
C VAL A 211 19.09 18.52 -7.00
N TYR A 212 18.08 18.93 -6.27
CA TYR A 212 17.06 19.86 -6.75
C TYR A 212 17.63 21.26 -7.10
N LYS A 213 18.62 21.71 -6.33
CA LYS A 213 19.23 23.05 -6.52
C LYS A 213 20.40 23.08 -7.49
N LYS A 214 21.19 22.01 -7.54
CA LYS A 214 22.47 21.92 -8.28
C LYS A 214 22.50 20.85 -9.34
N GLY A 215 21.51 19.93 -9.34
CA GLY A 215 21.39 18.91 -10.37
C GLY A 215 20.96 19.50 -11.71
N ASP A 216 21.47 18.93 -12.78
CA ASP A 216 21.05 19.26 -14.14
C ASP A 216 19.74 18.55 -14.47
N TYR A 217 19.53 17.38 -13.87
CA TYR A 217 18.34 16.59 -14.04
C TYR A 217 18.07 15.74 -12.78
N TRP A 218 16.80 15.47 -12.51
CA TRP A 218 16.37 14.50 -11.52
C TRP A 218 15.04 13.85 -11.96
N ALA A 219 14.79 12.64 -11.51
CA ALA A 219 13.53 11.94 -11.76
C ALA A 219 13.21 10.99 -10.60
N LEU A 220 11.92 10.63 -10.49
CA LEU A 220 11.46 9.55 -9.63
C LEU A 220 11.48 8.25 -10.42
N GLU A 221 11.83 7.15 -9.75
CA GLU A 221 11.71 5.79 -10.25
C GLU A 221 10.77 5.02 -9.33
N LEU A 222 9.74 4.40 -9.90
CA LEU A 222 8.78 3.63 -9.12
C LEU A 222 9.37 2.28 -8.74
N ARG A 223 9.33 1.96 -7.45
CA ARG A 223 9.75 0.65 -6.93
C ARG A 223 8.65 -0.40 -7.04
N PRO A 224 9.00 -1.67 -7.25
CA PRO A 224 8.02 -2.74 -7.23
C PRO A 224 7.42 -2.88 -5.83
N SER A 225 6.11 -3.13 -5.76
CA SER A 225 5.40 -3.33 -4.50
C SER A 225 5.69 -4.69 -3.83
N LEU A 226 6.25 -5.64 -4.59
CA LEU A 226 6.57 -6.99 -4.14
C LEU A 226 8.00 -7.34 -4.53
N LYS A 227 8.72 -8.04 -3.62
CA LYS A 227 10.11 -8.49 -3.82
C LYS A 227 11.07 -7.35 -4.18
N ASP A 228 10.87 -6.23 -3.52
CA ASP A 228 11.75 -5.08 -3.67
C ASP A 228 13.19 -5.43 -3.26
N ALA A 229 14.14 -5.10 -4.12
CA ALA A 229 15.56 -5.33 -3.91
C ALA A 229 16.38 -4.19 -4.49
N ASP A 230 17.42 -3.79 -3.79
CA ASP A 230 18.33 -2.76 -4.25
C ASP A 230 19.44 -3.36 -5.13
N SER A 231 19.67 -2.76 -6.29
CA SER A 231 20.89 -2.99 -7.05
C SER A 231 22.11 -2.39 -6.32
N PRO A 232 23.32 -2.91 -6.53
CA PRO A 232 24.52 -2.27 -6.00
C PRO A 232 24.59 -0.80 -6.39
N SER A 233 25.10 0.03 -5.48
CA SER A 233 25.26 1.47 -5.76
C SER A 233 26.28 1.67 -6.86
N SER A 234 25.88 2.33 -7.95
CA SER A 234 26.74 2.71 -9.06
C SER A 234 26.75 4.22 -9.23
N VAL A 235 27.77 4.70 -9.91
CA VAL A 235 27.87 6.07 -10.41
C VAL A 235 28.16 5.97 -11.89
N GLU A 236 27.25 6.48 -12.68
CA GLU A 236 27.38 6.48 -14.13
C GLU A 236 27.96 7.82 -14.61
N THR A 237 28.84 7.75 -15.57
CA THR A 237 29.46 8.89 -16.24
C THR A 237 29.23 8.77 -17.74
N GLY A 238 29.45 9.82 -18.50
CA GLY A 238 29.41 9.74 -19.94
C GLY A 238 30.36 8.66 -20.49
N TRP A 239 31.48 8.43 -19.83
CA TRP A 239 32.42 7.38 -20.19
C TRP A 239 31.89 5.97 -19.91
N THR A 240 31.38 5.70 -18.70
CA THR A 240 30.79 4.39 -18.36
C THR A 240 29.62 4.06 -19.28
N LEU A 241 28.76 5.03 -19.57
CA LEU A 241 27.63 4.87 -20.47
C LEU A 241 28.06 4.49 -21.90
N LEU A 242 29.13 5.10 -22.40
CA LEU A 242 29.64 4.80 -23.74
C LEU A 242 30.38 3.47 -23.83
N THR A 243 30.95 3.00 -22.73
CA THR A 243 31.79 1.78 -22.72
C THR A 243 31.08 0.57 -22.16
N ASP A 244 29.90 0.73 -21.55
CA ASP A 244 29.15 -0.37 -20.97
C ASP A 244 28.79 -1.42 -22.03
N GLY A 245 29.05 -2.69 -21.70
CA GLY A 245 28.85 -3.83 -22.60
C GLY A 245 29.85 -3.92 -23.78
N LEU A 246 30.81 -3.00 -23.89
CA LEU A 246 31.85 -3.06 -24.92
C LEU A 246 33.08 -3.82 -24.43
N GLY A 247 33.57 -4.75 -25.25
CA GLY A 247 34.88 -5.38 -25.00
C GLY A 247 36.05 -4.38 -25.14
N ALA A 248 37.16 -4.61 -24.43
CA ALA A 248 38.32 -3.74 -24.38
C ALA A 248 38.84 -3.27 -25.76
N GLY A 249 38.76 -4.12 -26.78
CA GLY A 249 39.18 -3.75 -28.15
C GLY A 249 38.26 -2.71 -28.81
N LYS A 250 36.94 -2.76 -28.57
CA LYS A 250 35.98 -1.77 -29.08
C LYS A 250 36.11 -0.43 -28.34
N ILE A 251 36.42 -0.47 -27.05
CA ILE A 251 36.68 0.73 -26.26
C ILE A 251 37.91 1.47 -26.79
N ALA A 252 38.99 0.73 -27.09
CA ALA A 252 40.21 1.32 -27.68
C ALA A 252 39.95 1.98 -29.04
N GLN A 253 39.08 1.39 -29.88
CA GLN A 253 38.69 2.01 -31.16
C GLN A 253 37.82 3.25 -30.96
N ALA A 254 36.87 3.26 -30.02
CA ALA A 254 36.01 4.40 -29.74
C ALA A 254 36.76 5.59 -29.14
N THR A 255 37.87 5.35 -28.44
CA THR A 255 38.72 6.39 -27.85
C THR A 255 39.81 6.96 -28.73
N GLY A 256 39.83 6.56 -30.00
CA GLY A 256 40.79 7.11 -30.96
C GLY A 256 42.26 6.68 -30.71
N GLY A 257 42.45 5.53 -30.07
CA GLY A 257 43.76 4.90 -29.90
C GLY A 257 44.33 4.45 -31.26
N SER A 258 44.73 5.39 -32.09
CA SER A 258 45.69 5.14 -33.15
C SER A 258 47.08 5.17 -32.56
N ARG A 259 47.80 4.08 -32.70
CA ARG A 259 49.27 4.13 -32.61
C ARG A 259 49.84 4.98 -33.73
#